data_4eca96b7aa54790d6be7146b3600f291
#
_entry.id   4eca96b7aa54790d6be7146b3600f291
#
_cell.length_a   1.000
_cell.length_b   1.000
_cell.length_c   1.000
_cell.angle_alpha   90.00
_cell.angle_beta   90.00
_cell.angle_gamma   90.00
#
_symmetry.space_group_name_H-M   'P 1'
#
loop_
_entity.id
_entity.type
_entity.pdbx_description
1 polymer ?
#
loop_
_entity_poly.entity_id
_entity_poly.type
_entity_poly.pdbx_seq_one_letter_code
_entity_poly.pdbx_strand_id
1 'polypeptide(L)'
;MKSLQILQKCLEDWKNISHLDFCLVNLDNTIYISTCDRALPSEEKLEEFKEDEALCISNMNCRLYKVTESHQLQYVLIVWGNAEAASTIGELAVCQIQSILEGFSEKNDKNSFMQKLLLGNYTEED
;
A
#
# COMPACT_ATOMS: atom_id res chain seq x y z
N MET A 1 -1.61 -4.12 17.01
CA MET A 1 -2.44 -3.09 16.79
C MET A 1 -3.39 -3.28 15.72
N LYS A 2 -4.47 -2.55 15.78
CA LYS A 2 -5.53 -2.75 14.81
C LYS A 2 -5.12 -2.41 13.40
N SER A 3 -4.34 -1.35 13.23
CA SER A 3 -3.97 -0.96 11.88
C SER A 3 -3.10 -2.03 11.22
N LEU A 4 -2.20 -2.65 11.98
CA LEU A 4 -1.37 -3.70 11.43
C LEU A 4 -2.22 -4.87 10.96
N GLN A 5 -3.18 -5.29 11.77
CA GLN A 5 -4.03 -6.41 11.41
C GLN A 5 -4.86 -6.10 10.17
N ILE A 6 -5.38 -4.89 10.07
CA ILE A 6 -6.19 -4.51 8.93
C ILE A 6 -5.35 -4.42 7.67
N LEU A 7 -4.15 -3.86 7.79
CA LEU A 7 -3.26 -3.78 6.62
C LEU A 7 -2.84 -5.17 6.16
N GLN A 8 -2.54 -6.04 7.10
CA GLN A 8 -2.15 -7.40 6.75
C GLN A 8 -3.28 -8.11 6.01
N LYS A 9 -4.51 -7.99 6.52
CA LYS A 9 -5.63 -8.61 5.85
C LYS A 9 -5.86 -8.00 4.48
N CYS A 10 -5.68 -6.71 4.36
CA CYS A 10 -5.81 -6.02 3.08
C CYS A 10 -4.86 -6.61 2.05
N LEU A 11 -3.59 -6.76 2.41
CA LEU A 11 -2.62 -7.29 1.47
C LEU A 11 -2.88 -8.76 1.16
N GLU A 12 -3.32 -9.52 2.14
CA GLU A 12 -3.65 -10.92 1.88
C GLU A 12 -4.84 -11.04 0.96
N ASP A 13 -5.84 -10.18 1.12
CA ASP A 13 -6.99 -10.18 0.23
C ASP A 13 -6.56 -9.84 -1.19
N TRP A 14 -5.70 -8.83 -1.35
CA TRP A 14 -5.20 -8.48 -2.67
C TRP A 14 -4.42 -9.62 -3.28
N LYS A 15 -3.62 -10.33 -2.48
CA LYS A 15 -2.90 -11.48 -3.00
C LYS A 15 -3.87 -12.56 -3.46
N ASN A 16 -4.88 -12.83 -2.67
CA ASN A 16 -5.84 -13.88 -3.03
C ASN A 16 -6.61 -13.55 -4.29
N ILE A 17 -6.92 -12.28 -4.49
CA ILE A 17 -7.69 -11.87 -5.65
C ILE A 17 -6.80 -11.80 -6.89
N SER A 18 -5.62 -11.25 -6.78
CA SER A 18 -4.78 -10.96 -7.94
C SER A 18 -3.74 -12.03 -8.21
N HIS A 19 -3.43 -12.87 -7.21
CA HIS A 19 -2.35 -13.86 -7.28
C HIS A 19 -0.99 -13.18 -7.43
N LEU A 20 -0.87 -11.94 -7.02
CA LEU A 20 0.40 -11.24 -6.97
C LEU A 20 0.91 -11.22 -5.55
N ASP A 21 2.22 -11.07 -5.38
CA ASP A 21 2.81 -10.98 -4.06
C ASP A 21 3.03 -9.54 -3.68
N PHE A 22 2.87 -9.24 -2.39
CA PHE A 22 2.96 -7.89 -1.89
C PHE A 22 3.86 -7.83 -0.68
N CYS A 23 4.55 -6.71 -0.52
CA CYS A 23 5.37 -6.47 0.67
C CYS A 23 5.32 -4.98 0.99
N LEU A 24 5.01 -4.66 2.23
CA LEU A 24 5.01 -3.27 2.68
C LEU A 24 6.26 -3.06 3.52
N VAL A 25 7.07 -2.09 3.14
CA VAL A 25 8.40 -1.91 3.70
C VAL A 25 8.44 -0.60 4.46
N ASN A 26 9.04 -0.64 5.65
CA ASN A 26 9.23 0.56 6.46
C ASN A 26 10.28 1.47 5.82
N LEU A 27 10.37 2.69 6.32
CA LEU A 27 11.33 3.65 5.77
C LEU A 27 12.77 3.23 6.03
N ASP A 28 13.01 2.38 7.03
CA ASP A 28 14.35 1.87 7.27
C ASP A 28 14.64 0.60 6.48
N ASN A 29 13.78 0.31 5.50
CA ASN A 29 13.94 -0.82 4.59
C ASN A 29 13.75 -2.17 5.24
N THR A 30 13.10 -2.21 6.40
CA THR A 30 12.71 -3.49 7.00
C THR A 30 11.29 -3.82 6.58
N ILE A 31 10.99 -5.11 6.54
CA ILE A 31 9.66 -5.56 6.15
C ILE A 31 8.68 -5.29 7.28
N TYR A 32 7.58 -4.62 6.94
CA TYR A 32 6.51 -4.38 7.89
C TYR A 32 5.45 -5.49 7.76
N ILE A 33 5.00 -5.74 6.54
CA ILE A 33 4.03 -6.79 6.25
C ILE A 33 4.40 -7.41 4.92
N SER A 34 4.34 -8.72 4.82
CA SER A 34 4.65 -9.40 3.57
C SER A 34 3.74 -10.59 3.37
N THR A 35 3.35 -10.83 2.12
CA THR A 35 2.56 -12.01 1.79
C THR A 35 3.43 -13.11 1.21
N CYS A 36 4.74 -12.93 1.16
CA CYS A 36 5.63 -13.88 0.52
C CYS A 36 7.03 -13.81 1.12
N ASP A 37 7.90 -14.70 0.64
CA ASP A 37 9.29 -14.72 1.09
C ASP A 37 10.25 -14.22 0.02
N ARG A 38 9.79 -13.41 -0.90
CA ARG A 38 10.66 -12.93 -1.96
C ARG A 38 11.68 -11.95 -1.42
N ALA A 39 12.84 -11.93 -2.03
CA ALA A 39 13.90 -11.01 -1.64
C ALA A 39 13.53 -9.59 -2.03
N LEU A 40 13.84 -8.64 -1.17
CA LEU A 40 13.58 -7.25 -1.46
C LEU A 40 14.59 -6.72 -2.46
N PRO A 41 14.25 -5.64 -3.17
CA PRO A 41 15.26 -4.91 -3.94
C PRO A 41 16.37 -4.45 -3.02
N SER A 42 17.52 -4.10 -3.60
CA SER A 42 18.64 -3.67 -2.79
C SER A 42 18.32 -2.39 -2.04
N GLU A 43 19.02 -2.17 -0.94
CA GLU A 43 18.82 -0.94 -0.18
C GLU A 43 19.07 0.28 -1.04
N GLU A 44 20.06 0.19 -1.92
CA GLU A 44 20.37 1.29 -2.79
C GLU A 44 19.18 1.66 -3.66
N LYS A 45 18.51 0.66 -4.24
CA LYS A 45 17.34 0.91 -5.06
C LYS A 45 16.21 1.50 -4.25
N LEU A 46 16.00 1.01 -3.04
CA LEU A 46 14.93 1.53 -2.19
C LEU A 46 15.21 2.98 -1.81
N GLU A 47 16.46 3.30 -1.48
CA GLU A 47 16.79 4.68 -1.14
C GLU A 47 16.65 5.61 -2.33
N GLU A 48 17.07 5.15 -3.50
CA GLU A 48 16.89 5.94 -4.71
C GLU A 48 15.43 6.26 -4.94
N PHE A 49 14.58 5.25 -4.80
CA PHE A 49 13.16 5.44 -5.04
C PHE A 49 12.56 6.41 -4.04
N LYS A 50 12.97 6.31 -2.78
CA LYS A 50 12.41 7.19 -1.76
C LYS A 50 12.75 8.65 -2.03
N GLU A 51 13.88 8.91 -2.65
CA GLU A 51 14.28 10.28 -2.96
C GLU A 51 13.80 10.75 -4.32
N ASP A 52 13.33 9.84 -5.16
CA ASP A 52 12.83 10.20 -6.47
C ASP A 52 11.46 10.83 -6.33
N GLU A 53 11.10 11.68 -7.27
CA GLU A 53 9.78 12.31 -7.23
C GLU A 53 8.69 11.39 -7.73
N ALA A 54 9.05 10.32 -8.42
CA ALA A 54 8.06 9.40 -8.96
C ALA A 54 7.33 8.70 -7.83
N LEU A 55 6.03 8.49 -8.01
CA LEU A 55 5.24 7.77 -7.02
C LEU A 55 5.28 6.27 -7.26
N CYS A 56 5.75 5.85 -8.42
CA CYS A 56 5.81 4.44 -8.79
C CYS A 56 6.94 4.24 -9.78
N ILE A 57 7.71 3.17 -9.62
CA ILE A 57 8.70 2.78 -10.61
C ILE A 57 8.65 1.28 -10.81
N SER A 58 9.11 0.84 -11.97
CA SER A 58 9.30 -0.58 -12.24
C SER A 58 10.74 -0.95 -11.95
N ASN A 59 10.95 -2.15 -11.41
CA ASN A 59 12.28 -2.64 -11.11
C ASN A 59 12.31 -4.14 -11.37
N MET A 60 12.82 -4.54 -12.52
CA MET A 60 12.96 -5.96 -12.85
C MET A 60 11.60 -6.67 -12.74
N ASN A 61 11.43 -7.49 -11.74
CA ASN A 61 10.22 -8.29 -11.62
C ASN A 61 9.19 -7.68 -10.70
N CYS A 62 9.38 -6.48 -10.27
CA CYS A 62 8.44 -5.89 -9.30
C CYS A 62 8.24 -4.43 -9.60
N ARG A 63 7.26 -3.86 -8.91
CA ARG A 63 6.97 -2.44 -8.97
C ARG A 63 7.03 -1.90 -7.55
N LEU A 64 7.55 -0.69 -7.42
CA LEU A 64 7.65 -0.02 -6.14
C LEU A 64 6.68 1.15 -6.13
N TYR A 65 5.94 1.29 -5.04
CA TYR A 65 4.96 2.37 -4.91
C TYR A 65 5.20 3.10 -3.60
N LYS A 66 5.04 4.40 -3.61
CA LYS A 66 5.12 5.18 -2.39
C LYS A 66 3.77 5.21 -1.71
N VAL A 67 3.77 4.94 -0.42
CA VAL A 67 2.57 5.02 0.40
C VAL A 67 2.75 6.19 1.34
N THR A 68 1.86 7.18 1.23
CA THR A 68 2.00 8.40 2.02
C THR A 68 0.84 8.53 2.98
N GLU A 69 1.08 9.31 4.02
CA GLU A 69 0.04 9.67 4.96
C GLU A 69 0.24 11.14 5.24
N SER A 70 -0.78 11.96 4.99
CA SER A 70 -0.70 13.41 5.17
C SER A 70 0.46 13.98 4.37
N HIS A 71 0.62 13.50 3.15
CA HIS A 71 1.64 13.97 2.21
C HIS A 71 3.06 13.61 2.62
N GLN A 72 3.22 12.74 3.61
CA GLN A 72 4.55 12.29 4.01
C GLN A 72 4.69 10.81 3.73
N LEU A 73 5.84 10.44 3.20
CA LEU A 73 6.11 9.05 2.89
C LEU A 73 6.13 8.23 4.17
N GLN A 74 5.39 7.13 4.19
CA GLN A 74 5.34 6.26 5.35
C GLN A 74 5.89 4.87 5.04
N TYR A 75 5.58 4.34 3.86
CA TYR A 75 5.99 2.99 3.50
C TYR A 75 6.28 2.95 2.01
N VAL A 76 6.94 1.88 1.59
CA VAL A 76 7.07 1.55 0.19
C VAL A 76 6.36 0.23 -0.01
N LEU A 77 5.46 0.18 -0.97
CA LEU A 77 4.77 -1.07 -1.30
C LEU A 77 5.45 -1.69 -2.50
N ILE A 78 5.80 -2.97 -2.39
CA ILE A 78 6.42 -3.71 -3.47
C ILE A 78 5.44 -4.75 -3.96
N VAL A 79 5.22 -4.79 -5.27
CA VAL A 79 4.29 -5.72 -5.90
C VAL A 79 5.07 -6.51 -6.95
N TRP A 80 5.06 -7.83 -6.85
CA TRP A 80 5.72 -8.69 -7.82
C TRP A 80 4.68 -9.28 -8.74
N GLY A 81 4.96 -9.29 -10.04
CA GLY A 81 4.05 -9.89 -11.00
C GLY A 81 4.16 -9.24 -12.36
N ASN A 82 3.27 -9.64 -13.24
CA ASN A 82 3.24 -9.14 -14.60
C ASN A 82 2.96 -7.66 -14.64
N ALA A 83 3.59 -7.01 -15.58
CA ALA A 83 3.64 -5.57 -15.59
C ALA A 83 2.28 -4.89 -15.55
N GLU A 84 1.39 -5.27 -16.45
CA GLU A 84 0.14 -4.53 -16.55
C GLU A 84 -0.77 -4.75 -15.37
N ALA A 85 -0.97 -6.02 -15.02
CA ALA A 85 -1.83 -6.32 -13.89
C ALA A 85 -1.26 -5.73 -12.61
N ALA A 86 0.06 -5.83 -12.44
CA ALA A 86 0.68 -5.31 -11.24
C ALA A 86 0.53 -3.80 -11.13
N SER A 87 0.54 -3.11 -12.27
CA SER A 87 0.40 -1.66 -12.24
C SER A 87 -0.96 -1.25 -11.69
N THR A 88 -2.02 -1.80 -12.25
CA THR A 88 -3.36 -1.43 -11.82
C THR A 88 -3.63 -1.89 -10.39
N ILE A 89 -3.30 -3.13 -10.09
CA ILE A 89 -3.55 -3.69 -8.78
C ILE A 89 -2.74 -2.94 -7.73
N GLY A 90 -1.49 -2.61 -8.06
CA GLY A 90 -0.66 -1.88 -7.12
C GLY A 90 -1.22 -0.52 -6.79
N GLU A 91 -1.71 0.21 -7.79
CA GLU A 91 -2.29 1.51 -7.56
C GLU A 91 -3.52 1.43 -6.68
N LEU A 92 -4.37 0.44 -6.92
CA LEU A 92 -5.55 0.26 -6.09
C LEU A 92 -5.18 -0.12 -4.67
N ALA A 93 -4.19 -0.97 -4.52
CA ALA A 93 -3.76 -1.37 -3.19
C ALA A 93 -3.19 -0.18 -2.42
N VAL A 94 -2.41 0.67 -3.09
CA VAL A 94 -1.88 1.86 -2.46
C VAL A 94 -3.01 2.77 -1.98
N CYS A 95 -4.00 2.98 -2.83
CA CYS A 95 -5.14 3.82 -2.44
C CYS A 95 -5.84 3.28 -1.20
N GLN A 96 -6.04 1.98 -1.15
CA GLN A 96 -6.71 1.39 -0.01
C GLN A 96 -5.85 1.48 1.25
N ILE A 97 -4.56 1.21 1.12
CA ILE A 97 -3.67 1.30 2.26
C ILE A 97 -3.65 2.73 2.80
N GLN A 98 -3.55 3.72 1.92
CA GLN A 98 -3.54 5.11 2.35
C GLN A 98 -4.84 5.50 3.03
N SER A 99 -5.96 5.01 2.54
CA SER A 99 -7.23 5.26 3.19
C SER A 99 -7.27 4.67 4.60
N ILE A 100 -6.75 3.47 4.75
CA ILE A 100 -6.71 2.83 6.06
C ILE A 100 -5.83 3.64 7.01
N LEU A 101 -4.67 4.06 6.54
CA LEU A 101 -3.75 4.80 7.40
C LEU A 101 -4.36 6.13 7.82
N GLU A 102 -4.98 6.84 6.90
CA GLU A 102 -5.58 8.12 7.22
C GLU A 102 -6.77 7.96 8.13
N GLY A 103 -7.51 6.87 7.97
CA GLY A 103 -8.63 6.60 8.86
C GLY A 103 -8.21 6.39 10.29
N PHE A 104 -7.04 5.80 10.49
CA PHE A 104 -6.56 5.59 11.85
C PHE A 104 -5.92 6.83 12.45
N SER A 105 -5.43 7.73 11.62
CA SER A 105 -4.81 8.93 12.18
C SER A 105 -5.82 10.05 12.38
N GLU A 106 -6.98 9.98 11.69
CA GLU A 106 -7.92 11.08 11.77
C GLU A 106 -9.13 10.76 12.57
N LYS A 107 -9.18 10.02 13.45
CA LYS A 107 -10.29 9.79 14.33
C LYS A 107 -11.60 9.54 13.64
N ASN A 108 -12.67 9.90 14.33
CA ASN A 108 -13.98 9.42 13.96
C ASN A 108 -14.54 9.96 12.69
N ASP A 109 -14.52 11.24 12.53
CA ASP A 109 -15.18 11.84 11.39
C ASP A 109 -14.58 11.37 10.09
N LYS A 110 -13.25 11.45 10.02
CA LYS A 110 -12.58 11.06 8.82
C LYS A 110 -12.74 9.58 8.57
N ASN A 111 -12.64 8.79 9.61
CA ASN A 111 -12.79 7.36 9.49
C ASN A 111 -14.18 7.01 8.95
N SER A 112 -15.20 7.66 9.47
CA SER A 112 -16.55 7.40 9.01
C SER A 112 -16.70 7.76 7.54
N PHE A 113 -16.13 8.89 7.13
CA PHE A 113 -16.20 9.31 5.76
C PHE A 113 -15.51 8.31 4.84
N MET A 114 -14.35 7.85 5.24
CA MET A 114 -13.62 6.89 4.43
C MET A 114 -14.37 5.58 4.30
N GLN A 115 -15.00 5.14 5.37
CA GLN A 115 -15.80 3.93 5.29
C GLN A 115 -16.92 4.09 4.29
N LYS A 116 -17.57 5.23 4.30
CA LYS A 116 -18.66 5.45 3.37
C LYS A 116 -18.18 5.42 1.93
N LEU A 117 -17.02 6.01 1.68
CA LEU A 117 -16.47 5.99 0.34
C LEU A 117 -16.14 4.56 -0.10
N LEU A 118 -15.52 3.80 0.77
CA LEU A 118 -15.12 2.45 0.41
C LEU A 118 -16.32 1.56 0.16
N LEU A 119 -17.38 1.75 0.92
CA LEU A 119 -18.57 0.95 0.75
C LEU A 119 -19.48 1.47 -0.34
N GLY A 120 -19.29 2.71 -0.75
CA GLY A 120 -20.07 3.27 -1.83
C GLY A 120 -21.49 3.58 -1.45
N ASN A 121 -21.78 3.79 -0.18
CA ASN A 121 -23.14 4.06 0.18
C ASN A 121 -23.24 5.18 1.16
N TYR A 122 -22.54 6.25 0.89
CA TYR A 122 -22.57 7.37 1.77
C TYR A 122 -23.61 8.35 1.37
N THR A 123 -24.51 7.94 0.60
CA THR A 123 -25.39 8.90 0.11
C THR A 123 -26.27 9.40 1.13
N GLU A 124 -26.86 8.60 1.86
CA GLU A 124 -27.76 9.07 2.63
C GLU A 124 -27.33 9.66 3.74
N GLU A 125 -27.14 9.52 4.44
CA GLU A 125 -27.02 10.08 5.50
C GLU A 125 -26.08 10.71 5.74
N ASP A 126 -25.74 11.24 5.33
CA ASP A 126 -24.88 11.98 5.74
C ASP A 126 -24.74 12.54 5.75
#